data_42a7de03f7884f85ce8772158d1fa54f
#
_entry.id   42a7de03f7884f85ce8772158d1fa54f
#
_cell.length_a   1.000
_cell.length_b   1.000
_cell.length_c   1.000
_cell.angle_alpha   90.00
_cell.angle_beta   90.00
_cell.angle_gamma   90.00
#
_symmetry.space_group_name_H-M   'P 1'
#
loop_
_entity.id
_entity.type
_entity.pdbx_description
1 polymer ?
#
loop_
_entity_poly.entity_id
_entity_poly.type
_entity_poly.pdbx_seq_one_letter_code
_entity_poly.pdbx_strand_id
1 'polypeptide(L)'
;MTKKKRMDKLDEMQNQKLLKLEEYGFWIMFWVLLASIVVQLFTGAGIKEIIGEIVVLLIGSIYLSITVLRSGLWTRTSTPTRKGNAITSIIPAVILGMINVIRLIQKSGITINILLIVAAIMIGAYAACFGILELFRASYNKRRSELDDIDEESEG
;
A
#
# COMPACT_ATOMS: atom_id res chain seq x y z
N MET A 1 30.83 24.05 34.09
CA MET A 1 29.40 23.86 33.73
C MET A 1 29.21 23.71 32.23
N THR A 2 29.67 22.63 31.56
CA THR A 2 29.51 22.52 30.10
C THR A 2 29.53 21.05 29.58
N LYS A 3 29.19 20.07 30.43
CA LYS A 3 29.19 18.66 30.04
C LYS A 3 27.79 18.05 29.77
N LYS A 4 26.69 18.80 30.05
CA LYS A 4 25.31 18.26 29.95
C LYS A 4 24.61 18.50 28.63
N LYS A 5 25.21 19.18 27.63
CA LYS A 5 24.57 19.56 26.37
C LYS A 5 24.98 18.71 25.15
N ARG A 6 25.79 17.65 25.38
CA ARG A 6 26.28 16.78 24.29
C ARG A 6 25.59 15.40 24.16
N MET A 7 24.63 15.13 25.03
CA MET A 7 23.98 13.79 25.04
C MET A 7 22.62 13.73 24.34
N ASP A 8 22.11 14.82 23.77
CA ASP A 8 20.76 14.88 23.16
C ASP A 8 20.75 14.99 21.62
N LYS A 9 21.87 14.92 20.96
CA LYS A 9 21.91 14.77 19.49
C LYS A 9 22.44 13.38 19.16
N LEU A 10 21.56 12.49 18.75
CA LEU A 10 21.93 11.30 18.01
C LEU A 10 22.87 11.72 16.88
N ASP A 11 24.05 11.09 16.79
CA ASP A 11 24.94 11.23 15.65
C ASP A 11 24.15 10.92 14.38
N GLU A 12 24.40 11.66 13.32
CA GLU A 12 23.66 11.56 12.06
C GLU A 12 23.59 10.09 11.56
N MET A 13 24.67 9.34 11.78
CA MET A 13 24.73 7.90 11.48
C MET A 13 23.79 7.07 12.38
N GLN A 14 23.63 7.43 13.64
CA GLN A 14 22.71 6.76 14.56
C GLN A 14 21.26 7.06 14.20
N ASN A 15 20.98 8.31 13.81
CA ASN A 15 19.65 8.71 13.35
C ASN A 15 19.24 7.98 12.07
N GLN A 16 20.15 7.84 11.10
CA GLN A 16 19.88 7.05 9.89
C GLN A 16 19.65 5.57 10.19
N LYS A 17 20.35 4.98 11.15
CA LYS A 17 20.11 3.60 11.59
C LYS A 17 18.74 3.44 12.26
N LEU A 18 18.36 4.41 13.09
CA LEU A 18 17.05 4.42 13.75
C LEU A 18 15.92 4.48 12.73
N LEU A 19 16.00 5.40 11.77
CA LEU A 19 15.02 5.52 10.69
C LEU A 19 14.87 4.22 9.88
N LYS A 20 15.98 3.52 9.60
CA LYS A 20 15.92 2.21 8.93
C LYS A 20 15.25 1.14 9.79
N LEU A 21 15.52 1.12 11.10
CA LEU A 21 14.87 0.17 12.02
C LEU A 21 13.36 0.43 12.11
N GLU A 22 12.96 1.71 12.16
CA GLU A 22 11.54 2.10 12.14
C GLU A 22 10.87 1.68 10.81
N GLU A 23 11.56 1.89 9.68
CA GLU A 23 11.08 1.44 8.35
C GLU A 23 10.87 -0.07 8.32
N TYR A 24 11.84 -0.86 8.79
CA TYR A 24 11.71 -2.33 8.84
C TYR A 24 10.60 -2.76 9.80
N GLY A 25 10.52 -2.15 10.98
CA GLY A 25 9.47 -2.44 11.96
C GLY A 25 8.07 -2.19 11.40
N PHE A 26 7.89 -1.08 10.68
CA PHE A 26 6.64 -0.76 10.01
C PHE A 26 6.28 -1.83 8.96
N TRP A 27 7.21 -2.23 8.08
CA TRP A 27 6.95 -3.23 7.05
C TRP A 27 6.66 -4.61 7.62
N ILE A 28 7.36 -5.03 8.67
CA ILE A 28 7.07 -6.29 9.37
C ILE A 28 5.65 -6.26 9.93
N MET A 29 5.29 -5.21 10.66
CA MET A 29 3.95 -5.06 11.23
C MET A 29 2.86 -5.06 10.15
N PHE A 30 3.08 -4.35 9.04
CA PHE A 30 2.15 -4.31 7.91
C PHE A 30 1.91 -5.70 7.31
N TRP A 31 2.97 -6.46 7.06
CA TRP A 31 2.87 -7.80 6.48
C TRP A 31 2.26 -8.81 7.45
N VAL A 32 2.55 -8.70 8.74
CA VAL A 32 1.94 -9.58 9.77
C VAL A 32 0.44 -9.31 9.88
N LEU A 33 0.00 -8.06 9.89
CA LEU A 33 -1.43 -7.71 9.88
C LEU A 33 -2.13 -8.22 8.62
N LEU A 34 -1.51 -8.04 7.46
CA LEU A 34 -2.06 -8.54 6.19
C LEU A 34 -2.20 -10.07 6.21
N ALA A 35 -1.16 -10.77 6.67
CA ALA A 35 -1.18 -12.23 6.81
C ALA A 35 -2.27 -12.69 7.81
N SER A 36 -2.43 -11.99 8.93
CA SER A 36 -3.49 -12.25 9.91
C SER A 36 -4.87 -12.17 9.28
N ILE A 37 -5.17 -11.11 8.53
CA ILE A 37 -6.44 -10.96 7.82
C ILE A 37 -6.66 -12.12 6.84
N VAL A 38 -5.64 -12.46 6.05
CA VAL A 38 -5.74 -13.56 5.08
C VAL A 38 -6.05 -14.88 5.78
N VAL A 39 -5.33 -15.22 6.86
CA VAL A 39 -5.57 -16.45 7.64
C VAL A 39 -6.99 -16.45 8.21
N GLN A 40 -7.44 -15.35 8.82
CA GLN A 40 -8.78 -15.24 9.36
C GLN A 40 -9.85 -15.40 8.28
N LEU A 41 -9.64 -14.84 7.09
CA LEU A 41 -10.53 -15.04 5.96
C LEU A 41 -10.62 -16.50 5.50
N PHE A 42 -9.50 -17.24 5.52
CA PHE A 42 -9.48 -18.68 5.20
C PHE A 42 -10.16 -19.53 6.28
N THR A 43 -10.07 -19.15 7.54
CA THR A 43 -10.74 -19.85 8.66
C THR A 43 -12.23 -19.54 8.76
N GLY A 44 -12.77 -18.67 7.88
CA GLY A 44 -14.21 -18.37 7.82
C GLY A 44 -14.63 -17.19 8.69
N ALA A 45 -13.69 -16.41 9.22
CA ALA A 45 -13.98 -15.21 10.01
C ALA A 45 -14.86 -14.21 9.23
N GLY A 46 -15.83 -13.63 9.90
CA GLY A 46 -16.69 -12.60 9.35
C GLY A 46 -16.00 -11.24 9.27
N ILE A 47 -16.57 -10.34 8.45
CA ILE A 47 -16.03 -8.96 8.33
C ILE A 47 -15.99 -8.25 9.67
N LYS A 48 -16.93 -8.53 10.57
CA LYS A 48 -16.99 -7.91 11.90
C LYS A 48 -15.79 -8.27 12.79
N GLU A 49 -15.20 -9.43 12.57
CA GLU A 49 -14.06 -9.93 13.34
C GLU A 49 -12.75 -9.31 12.90
N ILE A 50 -12.60 -9.02 11.60
CA ILE A 50 -11.38 -8.51 10.98
C ILE A 50 -11.40 -7.00 10.72
N ILE A 51 -12.49 -6.31 11.07
CA ILE A 51 -12.64 -4.88 10.75
C ILE A 51 -11.57 -4.02 11.42
N GLY A 52 -11.13 -4.41 12.61
CA GLY A 52 -10.07 -3.70 13.35
C GLY A 52 -8.75 -3.67 12.58
N GLU A 53 -8.31 -4.84 12.11
CA GLU A 53 -7.08 -4.96 11.32
C GLU A 53 -7.18 -4.21 9.98
N ILE A 54 -8.35 -4.31 9.32
CA ILE A 54 -8.60 -3.58 8.06
C ILE A 54 -8.49 -2.07 8.27
N VAL A 55 -9.08 -1.53 9.33
CA VAL A 55 -9.01 -0.10 9.66
C VAL A 55 -7.58 0.35 9.90
N VAL A 56 -6.80 -0.41 10.67
CA VAL A 56 -5.39 -0.09 10.93
C VAL A 56 -4.58 -0.07 9.64
N LEU A 57 -4.75 -1.08 8.77
CA LEU A 57 -4.08 -1.13 7.47
C LEU A 57 -4.48 0.04 6.56
N LEU A 58 -5.76 0.40 6.53
CA LEU A 58 -6.25 1.53 5.73
C LEU A 58 -5.64 2.86 6.21
N ILE A 59 -5.64 3.12 7.52
CA ILE A 59 -5.05 4.34 8.09
C ILE A 59 -3.57 4.42 7.73
N GLY A 60 -2.81 3.34 7.94
CA GLY A 60 -1.39 3.26 7.61
C GLY A 60 -1.12 3.49 6.12
N SER A 61 -1.92 2.86 5.26
CA SER A 61 -1.80 2.99 3.80
C SER A 61 -2.12 4.41 3.32
N ILE A 62 -3.16 5.05 3.86
CA ILE A 62 -3.54 6.43 3.54
C ILE A 62 -2.44 7.40 3.99
N TYR A 63 -1.93 7.24 5.21
CA TYR A 63 -0.84 8.06 5.74
C TYR A 63 0.41 7.99 4.86
N LEU A 64 0.87 6.78 4.53
CA LEU A 64 2.01 6.58 3.64
C LEU A 64 1.78 7.20 2.26
N SER A 65 0.60 6.98 1.69
CA SER A 65 0.24 7.51 0.38
C SER A 65 0.32 9.03 0.33
N ILE A 66 -0.24 9.71 1.33
CA ILE A 66 -0.21 11.17 1.43
C ILE A 66 1.24 11.65 1.61
N THR A 67 2.02 10.99 2.45
CA THR A 67 3.41 11.38 2.72
C THR A 67 4.29 11.22 1.48
N VAL A 68 4.18 10.10 0.78
CA VAL A 68 4.90 9.83 -0.47
C VAL A 68 4.56 10.86 -1.55
N LEU A 69 3.26 11.16 -1.74
CA LEU A 69 2.81 12.16 -2.73
C LEU A 69 3.33 13.56 -2.40
N ARG A 70 3.27 13.97 -1.12
CA ARG A 70 3.78 15.29 -0.70
C ARG A 70 5.28 15.44 -0.84
N SER A 71 6.02 14.35 -0.66
CA SER A 71 7.48 14.33 -0.78
C SER A 71 7.97 14.29 -2.23
N GLY A 72 7.09 14.14 -3.22
CA GLY A 72 7.47 13.94 -4.62
C GLY A 72 8.27 12.64 -4.85
N LEU A 73 8.25 11.74 -3.88
CA LEU A 73 8.91 10.43 -3.94
C LEU A 73 7.89 9.39 -4.42
N TRP A 74 8.36 8.38 -5.15
CA TRP A 74 7.51 7.24 -5.52
C TRP A 74 8.06 5.96 -4.90
N THR A 75 9.05 5.38 -5.53
CA THR A 75 9.78 4.23 -4.99
C THR A 75 11.28 4.42 -5.26
N ARG A 76 12.12 3.73 -4.50
CA ARG A 76 13.58 3.83 -4.66
C ARG A 76 14.08 3.31 -6.02
N THR A 77 13.28 2.51 -6.73
CA THR A 77 13.73 1.73 -7.88
C THR A 77 13.06 2.05 -9.21
N SER A 78 11.90 2.73 -9.23
CA SER A 78 11.19 2.97 -10.49
C SER A 78 10.26 4.19 -10.44
N THR A 79 10.12 4.86 -11.58
CA THR A 79 9.06 5.85 -11.81
C THR A 79 7.73 5.15 -12.10
N PRO A 80 6.59 5.74 -11.71
CA PRO A 80 5.27 5.14 -11.96
C PRO A 80 4.97 5.09 -13.45
N THR A 81 4.79 3.90 -13.99
CA THR A 81 4.41 3.70 -15.39
C THR A 81 3.02 3.08 -15.48
N ARG A 82 2.27 3.44 -16.53
CA ARG A 82 0.95 2.87 -16.77
C ARG A 82 0.96 1.35 -16.88
N LYS A 83 1.99 0.80 -17.54
CA LYS A 83 2.18 -0.65 -17.64
C LYS A 83 2.46 -1.30 -16.28
N GLY A 84 3.31 -0.66 -15.46
CA GLY A 84 3.58 -1.11 -14.10
C GLY A 84 2.32 -1.13 -13.24
N ASN A 85 1.51 -0.08 -13.27
CA ASN A 85 0.25 0.01 -12.55
C ASN A 85 -0.73 -1.10 -12.97
N ALA A 86 -0.85 -1.37 -14.29
CA ALA A 86 -1.72 -2.42 -14.81
C ALA A 86 -1.30 -3.81 -14.30
N ILE A 87 0.01 -4.11 -14.31
CA ILE A 87 0.54 -5.39 -13.82
C ILE A 87 0.36 -5.52 -12.31
N THR A 88 0.68 -4.48 -11.56
CA THR A 88 0.56 -4.48 -10.08
C THR A 88 -0.89 -4.67 -9.64
N SER A 89 -1.86 -4.12 -10.38
CA SER A 89 -3.30 -4.25 -10.08
C SER A 89 -3.84 -5.68 -10.25
N ILE A 90 -3.14 -6.55 -10.98
CA ILE A 90 -3.53 -7.97 -11.14
C ILE A 90 -3.41 -8.71 -9.80
N ILE A 91 -2.39 -8.42 -9.01
CA ILE A 91 -2.09 -9.15 -7.76
C ILE A 91 -3.28 -9.11 -6.78
N PRO A 92 -3.78 -7.93 -6.35
CA PRO A 92 -4.92 -7.88 -5.43
C PRO A 92 -6.21 -8.44 -6.06
N ALA A 93 -6.42 -8.28 -7.37
CA ALA A 93 -7.57 -8.84 -8.04
C ALA A 93 -7.58 -10.38 -8.01
N VAL A 94 -6.43 -11.02 -8.24
CA VAL A 94 -6.27 -12.48 -8.18
C VAL A 94 -6.46 -12.97 -6.74
N ILE A 95 -5.85 -12.32 -5.74
CA ILE A 95 -5.98 -12.70 -4.33
C ILE A 95 -7.44 -12.64 -3.89
N LEU A 96 -8.15 -11.54 -4.19
CA LEU A 96 -9.58 -11.40 -3.86
C LEU A 96 -10.43 -12.43 -4.60
N GLY A 97 -10.12 -12.72 -5.87
CA GLY A 97 -10.77 -13.76 -6.64
C GLY A 97 -10.62 -15.13 -5.98
N MET A 98 -9.41 -15.52 -5.62
CA MET A 98 -9.13 -16.81 -4.98
C MET A 98 -9.89 -16.96 -3.65
N ILE A 99 -9.87 -15.94 -2.79
CA ILE A 99 -10.59 -15.95 -1.51
C ILE A 99 -12.09 -16.14 -1.74
N ASN A 100 -12.67 -15.41 -2.71
CA ASN A 100 -14.09 -15.52 -3.01
C ASN A 100 -14.46 -16.88 -3.62
N VAL A 101 -13.64 -17.44 -4.51
CA VAL A 101 -13.84 -18.79 -5.05
C VAL A 101 -13.92 -19.82 -3.93
N ILE A 102 -12.93 -19.82 -3.02
CA ILE A 102 -12.88 -20.78 -1.91
C ILE A 102 -14.14 -20.67 -1.04
N ARG A 103 -14.52 -19.45 -0.66
CA ARG A 103 -15.73 -19.22 0.17
C ARG A 103 -17.02 -19.64 -0.49
N LEU A 104 -17.18 -19.34 -1.77
CA LEU A 104 -18.41 -19.64 -2.49
C LEU A 104 -18.54 -21.13 -2.80
N ILE A 105 -17.44 -21.82 -3.12
CA ILE A 105 -17.44 -23.27 -3.29
C ILE A 105 -17.82 -23.99 -2.00
N GLN A 106 -17.28 -23.55 -0.85
CA GLN A 106 -17.61 -24.13 0.45
C GLN A 106 -19.07 -23.95 0.83
N LYS A 107 -19.71 -22.85 0.39
CA LYS A 107 -21.08 -22.52 0.78
C LYS A 107 -22.16 -23.09 -0.14
N SER A 108 -21.91 -23.15 -1.45
CA SER A 108 -22.98 -23.36 -2.45
C SER A 108 -22.61 -24.34 -3.56
N GLY A 109 -21.40 -24.91 -3.56
CA GLY A 109 -20.89 -25.72 -4.66
C GLY A 109 -20.53 -24.86 -5.89
N ILE A 110 -20.09 -25.51 -6.96
CA ILE A 110 -19.70 -24.82 -8.21
C ILE A 110 -20.93 -24.66 -9.11
N THR A 111 -21.32 -23.42 -9.34
CA THR A 111 -22.41 -23.06 -10.28
C THR A 111 -21.91 -21.95 -11.21
N ILE A 112 -22.43 -21.92 -12.45
CA ILE A 112 -22.08 -20.89 -13.44
C ILE A 112 -22.29 -19.47 -12.92
N ASN A 113 -23.36 -19.24 -12.14
CA ASN A 113 -23.65 -17.94 -11.55
C ASN A 113 -22.56 -17.50 -10.54
N ILE A 114 -21.99 -18.44 -9.80
CA ILE A 114 -20.89 -18.17 -8.87
C ILE A 114 -19.63 -17.75 -9.63
N LEU A 115 -19.32 -18.42 -10.75
CA LEU A 115 -18.19 -18.03 -11.59
C LEU A 115 -18.34 -16.61 -12.14
N LEU A 116 -19.54 -16.22 -12.58
CA LEU A 116 -19.84 -14.88 -13.06
C LEU A 116 -19.69 -13.82 -11.95
N ILE A 117 -20.15 -14.11 -10.74
CA ILE A 117 -20.00 -13.21 -9.59
C ILE A 117 -18.53 -13.02 -9.24
N VAL A 118 -17.74 -14.10 -9.19
CA VAL A 118 -16.30 -14.01 -8.91
C VAL A 118 -15.57 -13.21 -9.99
N ALA A 119 -15.88 -13.46 -11.27
CA ALA A 119 -15.30 -12.69 -12.37
C ALA A 119 -15.65 -11.20 -12.26
N ALA A 120 -16.89 -10.84 -11.92
CA ALA A 120 -17.29 -9.46 -11.72
C ALA A 120 -16.53 -8.80 -10.55
N ILE A 121 -16.34 -9.51 -9.43
CA ILE A 121 -15.55 -9.04 -8.28
C ILE A 121 -14.08 -8.82 -8.68
N MET A 122 -13.48 -9.75 -9.43
CA MET A 122 -12.09 -9.61 -9.88
C MET A 122 -11.92 -8.41 -10.82
N ILE A 123 -12.83 -8.23 -11.77
CA ILE A 123 -12.80 -7.08 -12.70
C ILE A 123 -12.98 -5.78 -11.92
N GLY A 124 -13.93 -5.72 -10.98
CA GLY A 124 -14.15 -4.55 -10.15
C GLY A 124 -12.94 -4.20 -9.27
N ALA A 125 -12.33 -5.21 -8.64
CA ALA A 125 -11.12 -5.03 -7.83
C ALA A 125 -9.94 -4.55 -8.69
N TYR A 126 -9.74 -5.14 -9.86
CA TYR A 126 -8.72 -4.70 -10.81
C TYR A 126 -8.92 -3.24 -11.23
N ALA A 127 -10.13 -2.88 -11.65
CA ALA A 127 -10.47 -1.53 -12.10
C ALA A 127 -10.27 -0.50 -10.97
N ALA A 128 -10.67 -0.82 -9.75
CA ALA A 128 -10.49 0.04 -8.58
C ALA A 128 -9.01 0.23 -8.26
N CYS A 129 -8.22 -0.83 -8.18
CA CYS A 129 -6.78 -0.75 -7.91
C CYS A 129 -6.04 0.00 -9.02
N PHE A 130 -6.33 -0.30 -10.28
CA PHE A 130 -5.73 0.40 -11.41
C PHE A 130 -6.09 1.89 -11.41
N GLY A 131 -7.35 2.25 -11.18
CA GLY A 131 -7.80 3.65 -11.08
C GLY A 131 -7.09 4.41 -9.96
N ILE A 132 -6.99 3.82 -8.78
CA ILE A 132 -6.25 4.40 -7.64
C ILE A 132 -4.79 4.65 -8.02
N LEU A 133 -4.10 3.66 -8.59
CA LEU A 133 -2.69 3.79 -8.98
C LEU A 133 -2.48 4.84 -10.09
N GLU A 134 -3.43 4.99 -11.02
CA GLU A 134 -3.36 6.04 -12.05
C GLU A 134 -3.60 7.44 -11.46
N LEU A 135 -4.50 7.59 -10.48
CA LEU A 135 -4.66 8.84 -9.75
C LEU A 135 -3.38 9.22 -8.99
N PHE A 136 -2.75 8.25 -8.33
CA PHE A 136 -1.45 8.47 -7.67
C PHE A 136 -0.37 8.86 -8.67
N ARG A 137 -0.29 8.18 -9.81
CA ARG A 137 0.67 8.53 -10.88
C ARG A 137 0.45 9.95 -11.40
N ALA A 138 -0.79 10.35 -11.63
CA ALA A 138 -1.12 11.71 -12.08
C ALA A 138 -0.70 12.76 -11.05
N SER A 139 -1.00 12.51 -9.77
CA SER A 139 -0.61 13.39 -8.66
C SER A 139 0.92 13.48 -8.49
N TYR A 140 1.61 12.35 -8.61
CA TYR A 140 3.08 12.31 -8.58
C TYR A 140 3.70 13.13 -9.71
N ASN A 141 3.24 12.92 -10.95
CA ASN A 141 3.79 13.63 -12.12
C ASN A 141 3.56 15.15 -12.01
N LYS A 142 2.38 15.57 -11.54
CA LYS A 142 2.09 16.97 -11.27
C LYS A 142 3.05 17.56 -10.24
N ARG A 143 3.24 16.88 -9.12
CA ARG A 143 4.13 17.36 -8.07
C ARG A 143 5.59 17.39 -8.51
N ARG A 144 6.01 16.44 -9.31
CA ARG A 144 7.37 16.38 -9.84
C ARG A 144 7.65 17.56 -10.78
N SER A 145 6.73 17.90 -11.70
CA SER A 145 6.91 19.05 -12.57
C SER A 145 6.99 20.37 -11.79
N GLU A 146 6.17 20.51 -10.73
CA GLU A 146 6.25 21.71 -9.87
C GLU A 146 7.61 21.85 -9.16
N LEU A 147 8.26 20.73 -8.79
CA LEU A 147 9.59 20.76 -8.16
C LEU A 147 10.68 21.06 -9.17
N ASP A 148 10.61 20.46 -10.36
CA ASP A 148 11.58 20.70 -11.44
C ASP A 148 11.55 22.19 -11.88
N ASP A 149 10.36 22.82 -11.97
CA ASP A 149 10.20 24.27 -12.27
C ASP A 149 10.84 25.18 -11.20
N ILE A 150 10.74 24.80 -9.90
CA ILE A 150 11.34 25.58 -8.80
C ILE A 150 12.87 25.49 -8.84
N ASP A 151 13.41 24.32 -9.17
CA ASP A 151 14.87 24.12 -9.27
C ASP A 151 15.45 24.95 -10.42
N GLU A 152 14.77 25.03 -11.57
CA GLU A 152 15.19 25.89 -12.70
C GLU A 152 15.15 27.38 -12.36
N GLU A 153 14.14 27.85 -11.62
CA GLU A 153 14.05 29.26 -11.18
C GLU A 153 15.15 29.62 -10.15
N SER A 154 15.66 28.65 -9.41
CA SER A 154 16.71 28.88 -8.39
C SER A 154 18.11 28.95 -8.96
N GLU A 155 18.35 28.43 -10.16
CA GLU A 155 19.64 28.40 -10.85
C GLU A 155 19.84 29.58 -11.85
N GLY A 156 18.80 30.35 -12.17
CA GLY A 156 18.82 31.51 -13.09
C GLY A 156 18.94 32.85 -12.36
#